data_c5e54965af1837915a0841576a3f6e28
#
_entry.id   c5e54965af1837915a0841576a3f6e28
#
_cell.length_a   1.000
_cell.length_b   1.000
_cell.length_c   1.000
_cell.angle_alpha   90.00
_cell.angle_beta   90.00
_cell.angle_gamma   90.00
#
_symmetry.space_group_name_H-M   'P 1'
#
loop_
_entity.id
_entity.type
_entity.pdbx_description
1 polymer ?
#
loop_
_entity_poly.entity_id
_entity_poly.type
_entity_poly.pdbx_seq_one_letter_code
_entity_poly.pdbx_strand_id
1 'polypeptide(L)'
;MKISENWLRTWVNPAVDSDTLSNQLTMLGLEVDELAPAAKPFTGVLVGEVLTVEQHPDADRLRVTTVNIGSGEPLQIVCGAPNVRAGMKAPVATIGAV
;
A
#
# COMPACT_ATOMS: atom_id res chain seq x y z
N MET A 1 26.38 -1.65 0.29
CA MET A 1 25.58 -1.72 -0.97
C MET A 1 24.19 -2.27 -0.61
N LYS A 2 23.15 -1.67 -1.15
CA LYS A 2 21.77 -2.19 -1.00
C LYS A 2 21.25 -2.64 -2.35
N ILE A 3 20.62 -3.80 -2.39
CA ILE A 3 19.98 -4.33 -3.61
C ILE A 3 18.54 -4.76 -3.31
N SER A 4 17.70 -4.72 -4.34
CA SER A 4 16.33 -5.24 -4.26
C SER A 4 16.35 -6.75 -4.54
N GLU A 5 15.81 -7.56 -3.62
CA GLU A 5 15.63 -8.98 -3.83
C GLU A 5 14.71 -9.27 -5.02
N ASN A 6 13.63 -8.49 -5.20
CA ASN A 6 12.74 -8.65 -6.33
C ASN A 6 13.47 -8.45 -7.66
N TRP A 7 14.36 -7.47 -7.74
CA TRP A 7 15.17 -7.25 -8.93
C TRP A 7 16.17 -8.38 -9.14
N LEU A 8 16.86 -8.83 -8.08
CA LEU A 8 17.76 -9.98 -8.16
C LEU A 8 17.05 -11.22 -8.72
N ARG A 9 15.83 -11.48 -8.26
CA ARG A 9 15.00 -12.62 -8.70
C ARG A 9 14.53 -12.53 -10.15
N THR A 10 14.61 -11.38 -10.80
CA THR A 10 14.40 -11.27 -12.26
C THR A 10 15.55 -11.89 -13.07
N TRP A 11 16.73 -12.00 -12.48
CA TRP A 11 17.92 -12.59 -13.09
C TRP A 11 18.07 -14.07 -12.72
N VAL A 12 17.94 -14.37 -11.45
CA VAL A 12 18.05 -15.72 -10.88
C VAL A 12 16.98 -15.88 -9.80
N ASN A 13 16.07 -16.79 -10.00
CA ASN A 13 14.96 -17.01 -9.06
C ASN A 13 14.98 -18.43 -8.48
N PRO A 14 15.83 -18.73 -7.48
CA PRO A 14 15.83 -20.02 -6.81
C PRO A 14 14.55 -20.19 -6.00
N ALA A 15 14.06 -21.44 -5.91
CA ALA A 15 12.86 -21.81 -5.16
C ALA A 15 13.12 -21.88 -3.64
N VAL A 16 13.58 -20.78 -3.07
CA VAL A 16 13.86 -20.61 -1.63
C VAL A 16 13.25 -19.30 -1.13
N ASP A 17 12.95 -19.21 0.16
CA ASP A 17 12.50 -17.99 0.79
C ASP A 17 13.65 -16.96 0.96
N SER A 18 13.30 -15.76 1.38
CA SER A 18 14.24 -14.64 1.54
C SER A 18 15.32 -14.93 2.59
N ASP A 19 14.96 -15.55 3.70
CA ASP A 19 15.90 -15.89 4.78
C ASP A 19 16.92 -16.94 4.31
N THR A 20 16.45 -17.97 3.64
CA THR A 20 17.31 -19.00 3.05
C THR A 20 18.24 -18.43 2.00
N LEU A 21 17.73 -17.55 1.12
CA LEU A 21 18.53 -16.87 0.10
C LEU A 21 19.63 -16.01 0.75
N SER A 22 19.29 -15.22 1.76
CA SER A 22 20.24 -14.42 2.53
C SER A 22 21.36 -15.26 3.14
N ASN A 23 21.01 -16.39 3.75
CA ASN A 23 21.98 -17.33 4.32
C ASN A 23 22.89 -17.96 3.26
N GLN A 24 22.34 -18.36 2.12
CA GLN A 24 23.11 -18.93 1.02
C GLN A 24 24.10 -17.93 0.44
N LEU A 25 23.69 -16.67 0.23
CA LEU A 25 24.58 -15.60 -0.25
C LEU A 25 25.72 -15.38 0.74
N THR A 26 25.43 -15.31 2.02
CA THR A 26 26.44 -15.13 3.07
C THR A 26 27.43 -16.28 3.10
N MET A 27 26.95 -17.53 3.02
CA MET A 27 27.81 -18.72 3.00
C MET A 27 28.66 -18.84 1.73
N LEU A 28 28.24 -18.20 0.64
CA LEU A 28 29.01 -18.13 -0.61
C LEU A 28 30.05 -17.00 -0.61
N GLY A 29 30.16 -16.24 0.47
CA GLY A 29 31.15 -15.15 0.62
C GLY A 29 30.61 -13.75 0.39
N LEU A 30 29.30 -13.58 0.13
CA LEU A 30 28.62 -12.30 0.01
C LEU A 30 27.80 -12.03 1.26
N GLU A 31 28.45 -11.55 2.30
CA GLU A 31 27.81 -11.32 3.60
C GLU A 31 26.61 -10.37 3.48
N VAL A 32 25.46 -10.83 3.95
CA VAL A 32 24.22 -10.03 4.06
C VAL A 32 24.13 -9.47 5.48
N ASP A 33 24.36 -8.18 5.63
CA ASP A 33 24.32 -7.49 6.91
C ASP A 33 22.89 -7.30 7.42
N GLU A 34 21.96 -7.04 6.51
CA GLU A 34 20.56 -6.74 6.83
C GLU A 34 19.63 -7.21 5.72
N LEU A 35 18.53 -7.82 6.09
CA LEU A 35 17.39 -8.11 5.25
C LEU A 35 16.17 -7.38 5.81
N ALA A 36 15.64 -6.41 5.09
CA ALA A 36 14.53 -5.59 5.54
C ALA A 36 13.50 -5.36 4.43
N PRO A 37 12.20 -5.26 4.74
CA PRO A 37 11.19 -4.90 3.77
C PRO A 37 11.42 -3.47 3.27
N ALA A 38 11.19 -3.25 1.97
CA ALA A 38 11.35 -1.93 1.34
C ALA A 38 10.37 -0.89 1.88
N ALA A 39 9.19 -1.31 2.30
CA ALA A 39 8.19 -0.47 2.94
C ALA A 39 7.93 -0.94 4.38
N LYS A 40 7.69 0.00 5.27
CA LYS A 40 7.24 -0.35 6.63
C LYS A 40 5.87 -1.04 6.55
N PRO A 41 5.61 -2.03 7.40
CA PRO A 41 4.28 -2.62 7.48
C PRO A 41 3.27 -1.54 7.93
N PHE A 42 2.08 -1.63 7.38
CA PHE A 42 0.96 -0.78 7.76
C PHE A 42 -0.28 -1.62 8.02
N THR A 43 -1.18 -1.12 8.85
CA THR A 43 -2.45 -1.76 9.20
C THR A 43 -3.61 -0.79 9.05
N GLY A 44 -4.82 -1.32 8.88
CA GLY A 44 -6.03 -0.49 8.81
C GLY A 44 -6.20 0.28 7.50
N VAL A 45 -5.41 -0.05 6.46
CA VAL A 45 -5.60 0.49 5.11
C VAL A 45 -6.26 -0.56 4.25
N LEU A 46 -7.41 -0.23 3.68
CA LEU A 46 -8.23 -1.12 2.87
C LEU A 46 -8.45 -0.53 1.47
N VAL A 47 -8.79 -1.38 0.52
CA VAL A 47 -9.26 -0.90 -0.78
C VAL A 47 -10.73 -0.51 -0.66
N GLY A 48 -11.04 0.76 -0.90
CA GLY A 48 -12.40 1.28 -0.93
C GLY A 48 -12.84 1.68 -2.33
N GLU A 49 -14.13 1.53 -2.60
CA GLU A 49 -14.77 2.02 -3.81
C GLU A 49 -15.52 3.32 -3.52
N VAL A 50 -15.22 4.37 -4.27
CA VAL A 50 -15.91 5.66 -4.17
C VAL A 50 -17.27 5.53 -4.83
N LEU A 51 -18.34 5.63 -4.06
CA LEU A 51 -19.71 5.52 -4.55
C LEU A 51 -20.24 6.86 -5.09
N THR A 52 -20.06 7.93 -4.31
CA THR A 52 -20.51 9.29 -4.66
C THR A 52 -19.43 10.31 -4.41
N VAL A 53 -19.46 11.39 -5.17
CA VAL A 53 -18.56 12.55 -5.02
C VAL A 53 -19.41 13.82 -5.11
N GLU A 54 -19.40 14.61 -4.06
CA GLU A 54 -20.14 15.86 -3.97
C GLU A 54 -19.20 17.01 -3.61
N GLN A 55 -19.56 18.23 -4.01
CA GLN A 55 -18.80 19.41 -3.62
C GLN A 55 -18.94 19.65 -2.11
N HIS A 56 -17.82 19.94 -1.44
CA HIS A 56 -17.89 20.31 -0.02
C HIS A 56 -18.60 21.69 0.10
N PRO A 57 -19.57 21.85 1.03
CA PRO A 57 -20.36 23.08 1.14
C PRO A 57 -19.53 24.32 1.50
N ASP A 58 -18.47 24.14 2.27
CA ASP A 58 -17.67 25.26 2.82
C ASP A 58 -16.21 25.28 2.30
N ALA A 59 -15.89 24.50 1.27
CA ALA A 59 -14.51 24.44 0.77
C ALA A 59 -14.45 24.11 -0.74
N ASP A 60 -14.02 25.06 -1.55
CA ASP A 60 -13.99 24.95 -3.01
C ASP A 60 -13.10 23.82 -3.54
N ARG A 61 -12.04 23.48 -2.82
CA ARG A 61 -11.04 22.48 -3.24
C ARG A 61 -11.29 21.09 -2.66
N LEU A 62 -12.29 20.92 -1.80
CA LEU A 62 -12.61 19.66 -1.16
C LEU A 62 -13.88 19.04 -1.74
N ARG A 63 -13.92 17.73 -1.72
CA ARG A 63 -15.07 16.90 -2.08
C ARG A 63 -15.49 16.05 -0.90
N VAL A 64 -16.77 15.88 -0.74
CA VAL A 64 -17.34 14.90 0.19
C VAL A 64 -17.62 13.64 -0.61
N THR A 65 -17.03 12.55 -0.18
CA THR A 65 -17.17 11.26 -0.86
C THR A 65 -17.82 10.23 0.05
N THR A 66 -18.61 9.35 -0.53
CA THR A 66 -19.11 8.15 0.14
C THR A 66 -18.33 6.96 -0.37
N VAL A 67 -17.67 6.23 0.52
CA VAL A 67 -16.75 5.15 0.16
C VAL A 67 -17.16 3.84 0.80
N ASN A 68 -17.31 2.81 -0.02
CA ASN A 68 -17.56 1.44 0.42
C ASN A 68 -16.24 0.71 0.65
N ILE A 69 -16.00 0.26 1.87
CA ILE A 69 -14.81 -0.53 2.25
C ILE A 69 -15.11 -2.02 2.46
N GLY A 70 -16.32 -2.47 2.11
CA GLY A 70 -16.74 -3.86 2.23
C GLY A 70 -17.21 -4.29 3.61
N SER A 71 -17.28 -3.39 4.59
CA SER A 71 -17.64 -3.70 5.99
C SER A 71 -19.04 -3.21 6.40
N GLY A 72 -20.01 -3.17 5.49
CA GLY A 72 -21.39 -2.80 5.79
C GLY A 72 -21.71 -1.36 5.37
N GLU A 73 -21.81 -0.40 6.29
CA GLU A 73 -22.17 0.98 5.94
C GLU A 73 -21.03 1.74 5.28
N PRO A 74 -21.33 2.47 4.18
CA PRO A 74 -20.31 3.31 3.54
C PRO A 74 -19.81 4.42 4.46
N LEU A 75 -18.53 4.74 4.34
CA LEU A 75 -17.89 5.83 5.08
C LEU A 75 -18.00 7.15 4.32
N GLN A 76 -18.28 8.23 5.05
CA GLN A 76 -18.15 9.58 4.50
C GLN A 76 -16.75 10.09 4.72
N ILE A 77 -16.08 10.47 3.62
CA ILE A 77 -14.67 10.90 3.64
C ILE A 77 -14.53 12.20 2.86
N VAL A 78 -13.89 13.19 3.47
CA VAL A 78 -13.51 14.43 2.77
C VAL A 78 -12.19 14.19 2.04
N CYS A 79 -12.19 14.48 0.75
CA CYS A 79 -11.05 14.24 -0.14
C CYS A 79 -10.66 15.51 -0.89
N GLY A 80 -9.37 15.84 -0.87
CA GLY A 80 -8.80 16.98 -1.60
C GLY A 80 -8.16 16.60 -2.94
N ALA A 81 -8.21 15.32 -3.34
CA ALA A 81 -7.60 14.87 -4.58
C ALA A 81 -8.39 15.36 -5.82
N PRO A 82 -7.74 16.02 -6.79
CA PRO A 82 -8.43 16.55 -7.96
C PRO A 82 -8.97 15.47 -8.92
N ASN A 83 -8.45 14.26 -8.81
CA ASN A 83 -8.80 13.11 -9.65
C ASN A 83 -9.88 12.21 -9.05
N VAL A 84 -10.43 12.57 -7.88
CA VAL A 84 -11.47 11.75 -7.24
C VAL A 84 -12.73 11.71 -8.10
N ARG A 85 -13.26 10.50 -8.33
CA ARG A 85 -14.48 10.27 -9.11
C ARG A 85 -15.24 9.06 -8.59
N ALA A 86 -16.55 9.04 -8.80
CA ALA A 86 -17.37 7.88 -8.50
C ALA A 86 -16.92 6.64 -9.32
N GLY A 87 -16.98 5.49 -8.71
CA GLY A 87 -16.57 4.20 -9.29
C GLY A 87 -15.06 3.91 -9.21
N MET A 88 -14.22 4.86 -8.76
CA MET A 88 -12.80 4.55 -8.58
C MET A 88 -12.55 3.73 -7.32
N LYS A 89 -11.51 2.91 -7.36
CA LYS A 89 -10.99 2.20 -6.19
C LYS A 89 -9.71 2.88 -5.72
N ALA A 90 -9.60 3.08 -4.43
CA ALA A 90 -8.45 3.75 -3.82
C ALA A 90 -8.11 3.14 -2.46
N PRO A 91 -6.87 3.27 -2.00
CA PRO A 91 -6.53 2.93 -0.62
C PRO A 91 -7.23 3.89 0.33
N VAL A 92 -7.85 3.36 1.36
CA VAL A 92 -8.58 4.08 2.40
C VAL A 92 -7.97 3.72 3.75
N ALA A 93 -7.45 4.72 4.44
CA ALA A 93 -7.03 4.57 5.83
C ALA A 93 -8.26 4.71 6.74
N THR A 94 -8.57 3.67 7.47
CA THR A 94 -9.64 3.69 8.47
C THR A 94 -9.17 4.30 9.79
N ILE A 95 -10.10 4.61 10.68
CA ILE A 95 -9.75 5.15 12.01
C ILE A 95 -8.86 4.15 12.73
N GLY A 96 -7.70 4.61 13.21
CA GLY A 96 -6.69 3.77 13.85
C GLY A 96 -5.70 3.10 12.89
N ALA A 97 -5.72 3.43 11.60
CA ALA A 97 -4.69 2.98 10.66
C ALA A 97 -3.31 3.53 11.02
N VAL A 98 -2.27 2.70 10.88
CA VAL A 98 -0.87 3.02 11.19
C VAL A 98 -0.01 2.72 9.98
#